data_0d7c97851f849f4b4fe5816f6331b0e4
#
_entry.id   0d7c97851f849f4b4fe5816f6331b0e4
#
_cell.length_a   1.000
_cell.length_b   1.000
_cell.length_c   1.000
_cell.angle_alpha   90.00
_cell.angle_beta   90.00
_cell.angle_gamma   90.00
#
_symmetry.space_group_name_H-M   'P 1'
#
loop_
_entity.id
_entity.type
_entity.pdbx_description
1 polymer ?
#
loop_
_entity_poly.entity_id
_entity_poly.type
_entity_poly.pdbx_seq_one_letter_code
_entity_poly.pdbx_strand_id
1 'polypeptide(L)'
;MILLPCYIFGAQSVLIDSLTIFIFEQVNMKKEYPVKHLGAAQIPSSLPISSSSRYEDFKFVNDDNCILHDVAVSSINEEQAPHSFEQAGPRALSYFDSSKVRAGIVTCGGLCPGINNVIRTIVMQLHHNYGVQRIHGFRYGFQGFIPSYQHDIMDMTPENVRNIHNLGGSILSSSRGPQDPVEIVDCLERNNIRILFCIGGDGTLRGAHGIAEEVDRRNENMSIIGIPKTIDNDIPYCVKTFGFETAFSKAVEAVQAAHSEAYGYNYGVVIIKLMGRNSGFIAANTSLACPDVNFVLIPEVPFTMEGEKGLLHSLESGFEAKKEQGRHPHSVIVVAEGAGQNLLGNNSNERDASGNIRFKDIGAFLKENIQQYFKDRYPVNIKLIEPSYMIRSLPANPHDAIFCYYLADHAVHAAMAGKTDMMVGYWNGHFTHVPLEVVIKDQKRINPHGEFWRQVLFSSGQPGDMYSPK
;
A
#
# COMPACT_ATOMS: atom_id res chain seq x y z
N MET A 1 -53.17 -56.67 -3.76
CA MET A 1 -52.85 -57.43 -4.98
C MET A 1 -53.23 -56.54 -6.16
N ILE A 2 -52.34 -55.61 -6.55
CA ILE A 2 -52.37 -54.87 -7.83
C ILE A 2 -50.94 -54.68 -8.25
N LEU A 3 -50.54 -55.32 -9.33
CA LEU A 3 -49.26 -55.22 -10.03
C LEU A 3 -49.28 -53.94 -10.86
N LEU A 4 -48.26 -53.17 -10.75
CA LEU A 4 -47.93 -52.05 -11.68
C LEU A 4 -46.66 -52.43 -12.49
N PRO A 5 -46.61 -52.15 -13.78
CA PRO A 5 -45.57 -52.65 -14.68
C PRO A 5 -44.31 -51.79 -14.64
N CYS A 6 -43.17 -52.49 -14.72
CA CYS A 6 -41.86 -51.89 -15.00
C CYS A 6 -41.87 -51.26 -16.38
N TYR A 7 -41.61 -49.94 -16.43
CA TYR A 7 -41.20 -49.27 -17.66
C TYR A 7 -39.68 -49.28 -17.74
N ILE A 8 -39.15 -50.00 -18.72
CA ILE A 8 -37.79 -49.99 -19.17
C ILE A 8 -37.59 -48.66 -19.91
N PHE A 9 -36.88 -47.73 -19.33
CA PHE A 9 -36.35 -46.58 -20.08
C PHE A 9 -34.95 -46.97 -20.63
N GLY A 10 -34.91 -46.98 -21.97
CA GLY A 10 -33.73 -47.26 -22.72
C GLY A 10 -32.57 -46.27 -22.41
N ALA A 11 -31.39 -46.83 -22.32
CA ALA A 11 -30.15 -46.09 -22.28
C ALA A 11 -29.96 -45.30 -23.60
N GLN A 12 -30.34 -44.04 -23.60
CA GLN A 12 -29.73 -43.07 -24.53
C GLN A 12 -28.43 -42.62 -23.91
N SER A 13 -27.35 -43.16 -24.44
CA SER A 13 -26.00 -42.59 -24.26
C SER A 13 -26.03 -41.14 -24.76
N VAL A 14 -26.08 -40.21 -23.81
CA VAL A 14 -25.78 -38.81 -24.12
C VAL A 14 -24.30 -38.79 -24.49
N LEU A 15 -24.02 -38.80 -25.77
CA LEU A 15 -22.77 -38.28 -26.33
C LEU A 15 -22.76 -36.82 -25.91
N ILE A 16 -22.17 -36.54 -24.74
CA ILE A 16 -21.70 -35.19 -24.42
C ILE A 16 -20.57 -34.94 -25.44
N ASP A 17 -20.90 -34.11 -26.41
CA ASP A 17 -20.01 -33.71 -27.47
C ASP A 17 -18.65 -33.38 -26.87
N SER A 18 -17.63 -34.05 -27.37
CA SER A 18 -16.23 -33.77 -27.09
C SER A 18 -15.83 -32.29 -27.35
N LEU A 19 -16.69 -31.53 -28.04
CA LEU A 19 -16.55 -30.09 -28.20
C LEU A 19 -16.81 -29.29 -26.89
N THR A 20 -17.71 -29.76 -26.02
CA THR A 20 -17.99 -29.02 -24.76
C THR A 20 -16.89 -29.23 -23.72
N ILE A 21 -16.16 -30.35 -23.79
CA ILE A 21 -14.96 -30.59 -22.97
C ILE A 21 -13.75 -29.82 -23.51
N PHE A 22 -13.71 -29.53 -24.83
CA PHE A 22 -12.60 -28.80 -25.47
C PHE A 22 -12.63 -27.29 -25.20
N ILE A 23 -13.75 -26.71 -24.75
CA ILE A 23 -13.84 -25.27 -24.43
C ILE A 23 -13.24 -24.95 -23.06
N PHE A 24 -13.03 -25.94 -22.19
CA PHE A 24 -12.29 -25.74 -20.92
C PHE A 24 -10.80 -26.05 -21.01
N GLU A 25 -10.31 -26.58 -22.14
CA GLU A 25 -8.89 -26.75 -22.37
C GLU A 25 -8.33 -25.52 -23.05
N GLN A 26 -7.51 -24.78 -22.27
CA GLN A 26 -6.60 -23.74 -22.71
C GLN A 26 -7.23 -22.39 -23.14
N VAL A 27 -7.88 -21.70 -22.21
CA VAL A 27 -7.60 -20.27 -22.13
C VAL A 27 -6.14 -20.16 -21.70
N ASN A 28 -5.24 -20.02 -22.68
CA ASN A 28 -3.83 -19.77 -22.46
C ASN A 28 -3.75 -18.37 -21.82
N MET A 29 -3.94 -18.30 -20.49
CA MET A 29 -3.82 -17.04 -19.74
C MET A 29 -2.35 -16.63 -19.84
N LYS A 30 -2.04 -15.78 -20.80
CA LYS A 30 -0.74 -15.13 -20.87
C LYS A 30 -0.58 -14.35 -19.58
N LYS A 31 0.36 -14.74 -18.71
CA LYS A 31 0.83 -13.88 -17.63
C LYS A 31 1.40 -12.63 -18.28
N GLU A 32 0.69 -11.53 -18.25
CA GLU A 32 1.18 -10.27 -18.81
C GLU A 32 2.36 -9.73 -18.00
N TYR A 33 2.40 -10.09 -16.73
CA TYR A 33 3.42 -9.65 -15.78
C TYR A 33 4.17 -10.86 -15.20
N PRO A 34 5.03 -11.54 -16.00
CA PRO A 34 5.77 -12.70 -15.50
C PRO A 34 6.79 -12.29 -14.44
N VAL A 35 6.79 -13.00 -13.34
CA VAL A 35 7.78 -12.81 -12.27
C VAL A 35 9.07 -13.56 -12.61
N LYS A 36 10.21 -12.93 -12.40
CA LYS A 36 11.53 -13.54 -12.62
C LYS A 36 11.79 -14.66 -11.59
N HIS A 37 12.45 -15.72 -12.07
CA HIS A 37 12.89 -16.85 -11.27
C HIS A 37 14.40 -17.03 -11.38
N LEU A 38 15.04 -17.39 -10.27
CA LEU A 38 16.49 -17.73 -10.22
C LEU A 38 16.81 -19.06 -10.90
N GLY A 39 15.80 -19.89 -11.14
CA GLY A 39 15.92 -21.21 -11.74
C GLY A 39 14.84 -22.16 -11.20
N ALA A 40 14.94 -23.44 -11.57
CA ALA A 40 14.00 -24.46 -11.11
C ALA A 40 14.19 -24.76 -9.62
N ALA A 41 13.14 -24.64 -8.83
CA ALA A 41 13.09 -25.08 -7.44
C ALA A 41 13.09 -26.63 -7.39
N GLN A 42 13.93 -27.24 -6.56
CA GLN A 42 14.13 -28.70 -6.52
C GLN A 42 14.10 -29.27 -5.10
N ILE A 43 14.14 -28.45 -4.08
CA ILE A 43 14.21 -28.88 -2.69
C ILE A 43 12.79 -28.96 -2.14
N PRO A 44 12.32 -30.10 -1.61
CA PRO A 44 11.02 -30.19 -0.97
C PRO A 44 10.87 -29.13 0.13
N SER A 45 9.74 -28.45 0.15
CA SER A 45 9.44 -27.43 1.16
C SER A 45 9.44 -28.06 2.56
N SER A 46 10.04 -27.36 3.53
CA SER A 46 10.03 -27.75 4.95
C SER A 46 8.73 -27.40 5.66
N LEU A 47 7.81 -26.73 4.97
CA LEU A 47 6.55 -26.34 5.57
C LEU A 47 5.73 -27.56 5.99
N PRO A 48 5.10 -27.53 7.19
CA PRO A 48 4.30 -28.66 7.69
C PRO A 48 2.94 -28.77 6.98
N ILE A 49 2.86 -28.37 5.72
CA ILE A 49 1.71 -28.57 4.85
C ILE A 49 1.76 -30.03 4.38
N SER A 50 1.32 -30.93 5.25
CA SER A 50 1.32 -32.35 4.90
C SER A 50 0.08 -32.70 4.10
N SER A 51 0.23 -33.72 3.24
CA SER A 51 -0.84 -34.46 2.59
C SER A 51 -1.77 -35.21 3.55
N SER A 52 -1.70 -34.96 4.88
CA SER A 52 -2.54 -35.59 5.86
C SER A 52 -3.95 -35.03 5.81
N SER A 53 -4.88 -35.93 5.62
CA SER A 53 -6.31 -35.78 5.36
C SER A 53 -7.15 -34.95 6.36
N ARG A 54 -6.57 -34.24 7.30
CA ARG A 54 -7.33 -33.42 8.27
C ARG A 54 -7.55 -31.97 7.85
N TYR A 55 -6.76 -31.47 6.88
CA TYR A 55 -6.85 -30.10 6.39
C TYR A 55 -6.72 -30.11 4.87
N GLU A 56 -7.74 -30.58 4.19
CA GLU A 56 -7.82 -30.60 2.70
C GLU A 56 -7.69 -29.22 2.07
N ASP A 57 -7.87 -28.15 2.85
CA ASP A 57 -7.81 -26.76 2.39
C ASP A 57 -6.39 -26.15 2.45
N PHE A 58 -5.43 -26.79 3.11
CA PHE A 58 -4.03 -26.33 3.15
C PHE A 58 -3.27 -26.92 1.95
N LYS A 59 -3.29 -26.20 0.83
CA LYS A 59 -2.61 -26.62 -0.39
C LYS A 59 -1.46 -25.68 -0.72
N PHE A 60 -0.42 -26.25 -1.29
CA PHE A 60 0.58 -25.46 -1.98
C PHE A 60 -0.04 -24.77 -3.20
N VAL A 61 0.38 -23.53 -3.44
CA VAL A 61 -0.04 -22.76 -4.63
C VAL A 61 0.89 -23.12 -5.79
N ASN A 62 0.32 -23.44 -6.94
CA ASN A 62 1.09 -23.71 -8.15
C ASN A 62 1.48 -22.39 -8.84
N ASP A 63 2.58 -22.41 -9.59
CA ASP A 63 3.02 -21.22 -10.33
C ASP A 63 2.04 -20.78 -11.43
N ASP A 64 1.18 -21.70 -11.91
CA ASP A 64 0.14 -21.40 -12.89
C ASP A 64 -1.10 -20.76 -12.30
N ASN A 65 -1.24 -20.71 -10.97
CA ASN A 65 -2.35 -20.04 -10.33
C ASN A 65 -2.23 -18.52 -10.52
N CYS A 66 -3.26 -17.92 -11.09
CA CYS A 66 -3.30 -16.49 -11.42
C CYS A 66 -4.53 -15.80 -10.83
N ILE A 67 -4.36 -14.54 -10.50
CA ILE A 67 -5.43 -13.63 -10.07
C ILE A 67 -5.66 -12.61 -11.20
N LEU A 68 -6.90 -12.52 -11.70
CA LEU A 68 -7.26 -11.59 -12.75
C LEU A 68 -7.04 -10.14 -12.30
N HIS A 69 -6.55 -9.31 -13.22
CA HIS A 69 -6.45 -7.89 -13.00
C HIS A 69 -7.84 -7.26 -12.90
N ASP A 70 -8.68 -7.51 -13.89
CA ASP A 70 -10.04 -7.01 -13.96
C ASP A 70 -11.03 -8.15 -13.70
N VAL A 71 -11.84 -8.00 -12.66
CA VAL A 71 -12.92 -8.96 -12.31
C VAL A 71 -14.28 -8.54 -12.87
N ALA A 72 -14.46 -7.24 -13.17
CA ALA A 72 -15.66 -6.70 -13.80
C ALA A 72 -15.36 -6.43 -15.28
N VAL A 73 -15.92 -7.23 -16.17
CA VAL A 73 -15.78 -7.08 -17.62
C VAL A 73 -17.15 -6.80 -18.24
N SER A 74 -17.22 -5.80 -19.11
CA SER A 74 -18.46 -5.45 -19.83
C SER A 74 -18.76 -6.40 -20.99
N SER A 75 -17.72 -7.03 -21.56
CA SER A 75 -17.82 -8.07 -22.57
C SER A 75 -16.56 -8.94 -22.54
N ILE A 76 -16.73 -10.24 -22.75
CA ILE A 76 -15.60 -11.15 -22.93
C ILE A 76 -15.26 -11.15 -24.41
N ASN A 77 -14.15 -10.49 -24.77
CA ASN A 77 -13.58 -10.63 -26.10
C ASN A 77 -12.63 -11.83 -26.08
N GLU A 78 -12.97 -12.87 -26.83
CA GLU A 78 -12.17 -14.11 -26.94
C GLU A 78 -10.75 -13.89 -27.47
N GLU A 79 -10.47 -12.73 -28.10
CA GLU A 79 -9.16 -12.41 -28.68
C GLU A 79 -8.18 -11.77 -27.70
N GLN A 80 -8.61 -11.30 -26.54
CA GLN A 80 -7.74 -10.69 -25.52
C GLN A 80 -7.69 -11.59 -24.29
N ALA A 81 -6.56 -12.26 -24.09
CA ALA A 81 -6.31 -12.98 -22.85
C ALA A 81 -6.35 -11.97 -21.68
N PRO A 82 -7.13 -12.25 -20.62
CA PRO A 82 -7.24 -11.33 -19.50
C PRO A 82 -5.89 -11.18 -18.81
N HIS A 83 -5.54 -9.93 -18.47
CA HIS A 83 -4.35 -9.62 -17.69
C HIS A 83 -4.43 -10.25 -16.30
N SER A 84 -3.35 -10.83 -15.83
CA SER A 84 -3.34 -11.53 -14.53
C SER A 84 -1.98 -11.43 -13.83
N PHE A 85 -2.02 -11.52 -12.50
CA PHE A 85 -0.86 -11.65 -11.64
C PHE A 85 -0.72 -13.09 -11.15
N GLU A 86 0.50 -13.55 -10.92
CA GLU A 86 0.76 -14.80 -10.25
C GLU A 86 0.25 -14.76 -8.81
N GLN A 87 -0.49 -15.79 -8.38
CA GLN A 87 -0.97 -15.91 -7.01
C GLN A 87 0.19 -16.14 -6.04
N ALA A 88 0.29 -15.33 -4.98
CA ALA A 88 1.23 -15.55 -3.90
C ALA A 88 0.78 -16.71 -3.00
N GLY A 89 1.76 -17.36 -2.34
CA GLY A 89 1.49 -18.42 -1.39
C GLY A 89 2.63 -19.44 -1.32
N PRO A 90 2.53 -20.43 -0.43
CA PRO A 90 3.55 -21.45 -0.25
C PRO A 90 3.70 -22.34 -1.49
N ARG A 91 4.94 -22.67 -1.83
CA ARG A 91 5.27 -23.57 -2.94
C ARG A 91 5.72 -24.92 -2.38
N ALA A 92 5.41 -26.00 -3.12
CA ALA A 92 5.81 -27.37 -2.75
C ALA A 92 7.34 -27.58 -2.80
N LEU A 93 8.01 -26.79 -3.62
CA LEU A 93 9.46 -26.82 -3.77
C LEU A 93 10.07 -25.47 -3.42
N SER A 94 11.21 -25.50 -2.75
CA SER A 94 12.10 -24.38 -2.46
C SER A 94 13.27 -24.39 -3.42
N TYR A 95 13.75 -23.19 -3.78
CA TYR A 95 14.98 -23.00 -4.54
C TYR A 95 16.20 -23.04 -3.63
N PHE A 96 16.11 -22.37 -2.48
CA PHE A 96 17.20 -22.27 -1.52
C PHE A 96 17.22 -23.43 -0.51
N ASP A 97 18.42 -23.94 -0.24
CA ASP A 97 18.68 -24.82 0.90
C ASP A 97 18.70 -23.99 2.18
N SER A 98 17.70 -24.18 3.03
CA SER A 98 17.52 -23.40 4.26
C SER A 98 18.69 -23.51 5.25
N SER A 99 19.45 -24.61 5.21
CA SER A 99 20.62 -24.81 6.06
C SER A 99 21.81 -23.94 5.67
N LYS A 100 21.85 -23.45 4.43
CA LYS A 100 22.97 -22.71 3.84
C LYS A 100 22.64 -21.24 3.56
N VAL A 101 21.39 -20.94 3.26
CA VAL A 101 20.95 -19.59 2.84
C VAL A 101 21.08 -18.59 3.99
N ARG A 102 21.45 -17.35 3.64
CA ARG A 102 21.40 -16.18 4.52
C ARG A 102 20.44 -15.16 3.94
N ALA A 103 19.62 -14.59 4.80
CA ALA A 103 18.67 -13.56 4.44
C ALA A 103 19.05 -12.19 5.02
N GLY A 104 18.76 -11.14 4.27
CA GLY A 104 18.88 -9.75 4.69
C GLY A 104 17.53 -9.06 4.75
N ILE A 105 17.36 -8.13 5.69
CA ILE A 105 16.17 -7.29 5.83
C ILE A 105 16.64 -5.84 5.89
N VAL A 106 16.01 -4.96 5.11
CA VAL A 106 16.27 -3.52 5.14
C VAL A 106 14.97 -2.73 5.13
N THR A 107 14.93 -1.61 5.88
CA THR A 107 13.78 -0.71 5.94
C THR A 107 14.18 0.68 5.50
N CYS A 108 13.53 1.23 4.46
CA CYS A 108 13.88 2.53 3.89
C CYS A 108 12.69 3.49 3.86
N GLY A 109 12.99 4.79 3.82
CA GLY A 109 12.01 5.86 3.68
C GLY A 109 11.36 6.29 4.99
N GLY A 110 10.18 6.90 4.91
CA GLY A 110 9.45 7.39 6.09
C GLY A 110 8.95 6.26 7.00
N LEU A 111 8.74 6.57 8.27
CA LEU A 111 8.15 5.61 9.22
C LEU A 111 6.71 5.29 8.83
N CYS A 112 6.27 4.10 9.20
CA CYS A 112 4.95 3.57 8.90
C CYS A 112 4.54 2.59 10.00
N PRO A 113 3.30 2.62 10.50
CA PRO A 113 2.82 1.61 11.42
C PRO A 113 2.89 0.22 10.79
N GLY A 114 3.42 -0.76 11.51
CA GLY A 114 3.52 -2.14 11.04
C GLY A 114 4.88 -2.57 10.49
N ILE A 115 5.86 -1.66 10.33
CA ILE A 115 7.21 -2.06 9.87
C ILE A 115 7.77 -3.19 10.75
N ASN A 116 7.70 -3.02 12.06
CA ASN A 116 8.20 -4.02 13.00
C ASN A 116 7.41 -5.34 12.97
N ASN A 117 6.11 -5.29 12.63
CA ASN A 117 5.30 -6.49 12.40
C ASN A 117 5.81 -7.28 11.20
N VAL A 118 6.11 -6.59 10.09
CA VAL A 118 6.68 -7.19 8.87
C VAL A 118 8.05 -7.81 9.18
N ILE A 119 8.97 -7.06 9.82
CA ILE A 119 10.30 -7.55 10.21
C ILE A 119 10.17 -8.81 11.07
N ARG A 120 9.35 -8.75 12.13
CA ARG A 120 9.12 -9.88 13.02
C ARG A 120 8.62 -11.10 12.29
N THR A 121 7.63 -10.92 11.42
CA THR A 121 7.03 -12.04 10.69
C THR A 121 8.05 -12.68 9.74
N ILE A 122 8.84 -11.90 8.99
CA ILE A 122 9.90 -12.43 8.13
C ILE A 122 10.85 -13.31 8.96
N VAL A 123 11.34 -12.82 10.10
CA VAL A 123 12.27 -13.56 10.96
C VAL A 123 11.64 -14.84 11.49
N MET A 124 10.41 -14.77 12.02
CA MET A 124 9.72 -15.92 12.57
C MET A 124 9.41 -16.98 11.51
N GLN A 125 8.96 -16.57 10.31
CA GLN A 125 8.67 -17.49 9.20
C GLN A 125 9.94 -18.17 8.67
N LEU A 126 11.00 -17.40 8.41
CA LEU A 126 12.28 -17.96 7.97
C LEU A 126 12.84 -18.93 9.00
N HIS A 127 12.83 -18.56 10.28
CA HIS A 127 13.43 -19.37 11.34
C HIS A 127 12.63 -20.63 11.67
N HIS A 128 11.31 -20.47 11.95
CA HIS A 128 10.51 -21.59 12.47
C HIS A 128 9.95 -22.48 11.36
N ASN A 129 9.54 -21.89 10.23
CA ASN A 129 8.87 -22.66 9.19
C ASN A 129 9.85 -23.18 8.14
N TYR A 130 10.89 -22.41 7.80
CA TYR A 130 11.89 -22.81 6.83
C TYR A 130 13.21 -23.30 7.44
N GLY A 131 13.48 -23.03 8.71
CA GLY A 131 14.71 -23.44 9.37
C GLY A 131 15.95 -22.59 9.05
N VAL A 132 15.74 -21.40 8.45
CA VAL A 132 16.83 -20.47 8.14
C VAL A 132 17.34 -19.81 9.43
N GLN A 133 18.63 -20.04 9.76
CA GLN A 133 19.22 -19.59 11.03
C GLN A 133 19.94 -18.24 10.94
N ARG A 134 20.34 -17.82 9.75
CA ARG A 134 21.19 -16.64 9.55
C ARG A 134 20.42 -15.54 8.85
N ILE A 135 19.88 -14.61 9.65
CA ILE A 135 19.08 -13.49 9.17
C ILE A 135 19.74 -12.21 9.68
N HIS A 136 20.01 -11.28 8.80
CA HIS A 136 20.69 -10.02 9.09
C HIS A 136 19.79 -8.84 8.84
N GLY A 137 19.75 -7.88 9.76
CA GLY A 137 19.07 -6.61 9.62
C GLY A 137 20.08 -5.52 9.25
N PHE A 138 19.91 -4.89 8.09
CA PHE A 138 20.74 -3.75 7.69
C PHE A 138 20.11 -2.47 8.24
N ARG A 139 20.87 -1.79 9.10
CA ARG A 139 20.39 -0.58 9.79
C ARG A 139 20.55 0.66 8.89
N TYR A 140 19.66 1.63 9.11
CA TYR A 140 19.64 2.91 8.39
C TYR A 140 19.45 2.77 6.86
N GLY A 141 18.53 1.90 6.46
CA GLY A 141 18.13 1.75 5.06
C GLY A 141 19.30 1.33 4.16
N PHE A 142 19.28 1.78 2.92
CA PHE A 142 20.36 1.45 1.98
C PHE A 142 21.74 1.97 2.38
N GLN A 143 21.83 2.98 3.26
CA GLN A 143 23.11 3.41 3.82
C GLN A 143 23.81 2.30 4.61
N GLY A 144 23.03 1.35 5.19
CA GLY A 144 23.57 0.22 5.94
C GLY A 144 24.43 -0.76 5.14
N PHE A 145 24.37 -0.71 3.81
CA PHE A 145 25.22 -1.52 2.94
C PHE A 145 26.54 -0.84 2.58
N ILE A 146 26.63 0.48 2.76
CA ILE A 146 27.73 1.30 2.28
C ILE A 146 28.78 1.45 3.37
N PRO A 147 30.02 0.98 3.15
CA PRO A 147 31.06 0.94 4.18
C PRO A 147 31.41 2.31 4.79
N SER A 148 31.31 3.39 4.00
CA SER A 148 31.66 4.74 4.46
C SER A 148 30.75 5.26 5.58
N TYR A 149 29.52 4.75 5.72
CA TYR A 149 28.61 5.12 6.81
C TYR A 149 28.88 4.36 8.11
N GLN A 150 29.62 3.25 8.07
CA GLN A 150 30.00 2.44 9.25
C GLN A 150 28.82 1.99 10.12
N HIS A 151 27.68 1.67 9.50
CA HIS A 151 26.52 1.16 10.22
C HIS A 151 26.67 -0.33 10.53
N ASP A 152 26.25 -0.71 11.74
CA ASP A 152 26.28 -2.10 12.19
C ASP A 152 25.20 -2.94 11.49
N ILE A 153 25.51 -4.20 11.22
CA ILE A 153 24.55 -5.23 10.82
C ILE A 153 24.03 -5.91 12.09
N MET A 154 22.73 -6.01 12.22
CA MET A 154 22.06 -6.60 13.37
C MET A 154 21.71 -8.08 13.09
N ASP A 155 22.05 -8.99 13.99
CA ASP A 155 21.55 -10.37 13.93
C ASP A 155 20.08 -10.40 14.30
N MET A 156 19.27 -10.96 13.39
CA MET A 156 17.82 -11.04 13.53
C MET A 156 17.42 -12.42 14.02
N THR A 157 17.30 -12.58 15.32
CA THR A 157 16.87 -13.82 15.96
C THR A 157 15.43 -13.72 16.44
N PRO A 158 14.70 -14.84 16.63
CA PRO A 158 13.37 -14.84 17.23
C PRO A 158 13.31 -14.08 18.56
N GLU A 159 14.34 -14.15 19.39
CA GLU A 159 14.39 -13.43 20.66
C GLU A 159 14.50 -11.93 20.45
N ASN A 160 15.38 -11.48 19.55
CA ASN A 160 15.59 -10.06 19.27
C ASN A 160 14.32 -9.39 18.68
N VAL A 161 13.46 -10.14 18.00
CA VAL A 161 12.23 -9.61 17.40
C VAL A 161 10.96 -9.93 18.17
N ARG A 162 11.06 -10.61 19.33
CA ARG A 162 9.91 -11.15 20.06
C ARG A 162 8.80 -10.12 20.31
N ASN A 163 9.14 -8.93 20.75
CA ASN A 163 8.20 -7.91 21.22
C ASN A 163 8.17 -6.65 20.35
N ILE A 164 8.90 -6.59 19.24
CA ILE A 164 9.03 -5.37 18.44
C ILE A 164 7.72 -4.91 17.79
N HIS A 165 6.76 -5.81 17.59
CA HIS A 165 5.44 -5.49 17.01
C HIS A 165 4.63 -4.50 17.86
N ASN A 166 4.98 -4.34 19.15
CA ASN A 166 4.38 -3.35 20.04
C ASN A 166 5.03 -1.96 19.94
N LEU A 167 6.06 -1.82 19.12
CA LEU A 167 6.81 -0.57 18.97
C LEU A 167 6.46 0.10 17.64
N GLY A 168 6.24 1.40 17.67
CA GLY A 168 6.20 2.22 16.47
C GLY A 168 7.60 2.37 15.85
N GLY A 169 7.63 2.83 14.59
CA GLY A 169 8.89 3.01 13.87
C GLY A 169 9.52 1.70 13.36
N SER A 170 10.85 1.66 13.30
CA SER A 170 11.62 0.48 12.86
C SER A 170 12.82 0.23 13.77
N ILE A 171 13.00 -1.01 14.24
CA ILE A 171 14.20 -1.40 15.00
C ILE A 171 15.48 -1.32 14.15
N LEU A 172 15.35 -1.39 12.83
CA LEU A 172 16.47 -1.24 11.89
C LEU A 172 16.76 0.21 11.54
N SER A 173 16.01 1.16 12.11
CA SER A 173 16.07 2.56 11.70
C SER A 173 15.76 2.73 10.20
N SER A 174 15.98 3.88 9.62
CA SER A 174 15.68 4.13 8.20
C SER A 174 16.55 5.27 7.68
N SER A 175 16.79 5.30 6.38
CA SER A 175 17.37 6.43 5.69
C SER A 175 16.59 6.79 4.44
N ARG A 176 16.92 7.93 3.86
CA ARG A 176 16.37 8.41 2.59
C ARG A 176 17.51 8.65 1.59
N GLY A 177 17.14 8.65 0.33
CA GLY A 177 18.06 8.86 -0.78
C GLY A 177 18.57 7.54 -1.37
N PRO A 178 18.91 7.58 -2.67
CA PRO A 178 19.47 6.43 -3.38
C PRO A 178 20.90 6.15 -2.90
N GLN A 179 21.32 4.90 -3.03
CA GLN A 179 22.70 4.47 -2.87
C GLN A 179 23.08 3.67 -4.12
N ASP A 180 24.39 3.51 -4.36
CA ASP A 180 24.89 2.79 -5.52
C ASP A 180 24.55 1.29 -5.43
N PRO A 181 23.77 0.72 -6.38
CA PRO A 181 23.48 -0.71 -6.42
C PRO A 181 24.73 -1.59 -6.44
N VAL A 182 25.83 -1.14 -7.05
CA VAL A 182 27.10 -1.88 -7.11
C VAL A 182 27.65 -2.09 -5.71
N GLU A 183 27.74 -1.02 -4.89
CA GLU A 183 28.22 -1.13 -3.51
C GLU A 183 27.30 -1.98 -2.63
N ILE A 184 25.98 -1.90 -2.88
CA ILE A 184 25.00 -2.73 -2.16
C ILE A 184 25.23 -4.20 -2.46
N VAL A 185 25.35 -4.59 -3.74
CA VAL A 185 25.57 -5.99 -4.13
C VAL A 185 26.92 -6.49 -3.62
N ASP A 186 27.98 -5.67 -3.67
CA ASP A 186 29.28 -6.00 -3.05
C ASP A 186 29.14 -6.33 -1.55
N CYS A 187 28.30 -5.58 -0.84
CA CYS A 187 28.04 -5.84 0.57
C CYS A 187 27.26 -7.15 0.77
N LEU A 188 26.25 -7.42 -0.07
CA LEU A 188 25.48 -8.67 -0.03
C LEU A 188 26.38 -9.89 -0.27
N GLU A 189 27.25 -9.83 -1.27
CA GLU A 189 28.23 -10.89 -1.57
C GLU A 189 29.20 -11.15 -0.42
N ARG A 190 29.83 -10.08 0.12
CA ARG A 190 30.74 -10.19 1.26
C ARG A 190 30.10 -10.86 2.48
N ASN A 191 28.81 -10.63 2.71
CA ASN A 191 28.05 -11.22 3.81
C ASN A 191 27.36 -12.55 3.44
N ASN A 192 27.55 -13.03 2.20
CA ASN A 192 26.92 -14.22 1.65
C ASN A 192 25.40 -14.19 1.78
N ILE A 193 24.78 -13.02 1.58
CA ILE A 193 23.31 -12.86 1.55
C ILE A 193 22.79 -13.33 0.20
N ARG A 194 21.77 -14.18 0.22
CA ARG A 194 21.13 -14.74 -1.00
C ARG A 194 19.66 -14.37 -1.12
N ILE A 195 19.08 -13.82 -0.06
CA ILE A 195 17.71 -13.29 -0.04
C ILE A 195 17.76 -11.91 0.59
N LEU A 196 17.16 -10.90 -0.07
CA LEU A 196 17.03 -9.56 0.48
C LEU A 196 15.58 -9.11 0.45
N PHE A 197 15.03 -8.77 1.62
CA PHE A 197 13.72 -8.14 1.77
C PHE A 197 13.89 -6.62 1.89
N CYS A 198 13.36 -5.89 0.90
CA CYS A 198 13.38 -4.44 0.83
C CYS A 198 12.02 -3.88 1.25
N ILE A 199 11.91 -3.39 2.48
CA ILE A 199 10.66 -2.84 3.05
C ILE A 199 10.65 -1.33 2.85
N GLY A 200 9.79 -0.80 1.94
CA GLY A 200 9.75 0.63 1.70
C GLY A 200 8.74 1.08 0.65
N GLY A 201 8.69 2.38 0.41
CA GLY A 201 7.82 3.01 -0.58
C GLY A 201 8.43 2.99 -1.99
N ASP A 202 7.87 3.79 -2.90
CA ASP A 202 8.25 3.89 -4.31
C ASP A 202 9.78 3.98 -4.54
N GLY A 203 10.46 4.90 -3.85
CA GLY A 203 11.93 5.03 -3.97
C GLY A 203 12.70 3.79 -3.52
N THR A 204 12.18 3.03 -2.57
CA THR A 204 12.80 1.77 -2.11
C THR A 204 12.57 0.66 -3.12
N LEU A 205 11.38 0.58 -3.72
CA LEU A 205 11.07 -0.41 -4.75
C LEU A 205 11.89 -0.15 -6.02
N ARG A 206 12.12 1.12 -6.40
CA ARG A 206 13.08 1.47 -7.46
C ARG A 206 14.50 1.03 -7.12
N GLY A 207 14.95 1.26 -5.89
CA GLY A 207 16.25 0.80 -5.43
C GLY A 207 16.37 -0.72 -5.43
N ALA A 208 15.33 -1.44 -5.01
CA ALA A 208 15.29 -2.90 -5.05
C ALA A 208 15.37 -3.45 -6.48
N HIS A 209 14.67 -2.79 -7.44
CA HIS A 209 14.77 -3.12 -8.86
C HIS A 209 16.22 -2.93 -9.38
N GLY A 210 16.84 -1.78 -9.10
CA GLY A 210 18.24 -1.52 -9.49
C GLY A 210 19.23 -2.50 -8.86
N ILE A 211 18.98 -2.97 -7.63
CA ILE A 211 19.78 -4.05 -7.01
C ILE A 211 19.58 -5.37 -7.77
N ALA A 212 18.34 -5.70 -8.14
CA ALA A 212 18.05 -6.92 -8.91
C ALA A 212 18.69 -6.89 -10.30
N GLU A 213 18.68 -5.74 -10.99
CA GLU A 213 19.39 -5.57 -12.26
C GLU A 213 20.90 -5.77 -12.12
N GLU A 214 21.50 -5.24 -11.06
CA GLU A 214 22.95 -5.42 -10.80
C GLU A 214 23.28 -6.89 -10.47
N VAL A 215 22.42 -7.59 -9.71
CA VAL A 215 22.53 -9.03 -9.44
C VAL A 215 22.48 -9.83 -10.74
N ASP A 216 21.51 -9.54 -11.64
CA ASP A 216 21.38 -10.15 -12.96
C ASP A 216 22.65 -9.91 -13.80
N ARG A 217 23.17 -8.69 -13.83
CA ARG A 217 24.37 -8.30 -14.56
C ARG A 217 25.60 -9.10 -14.13
N ARG A 218 25.67 -9.47 -12.84
CA ARG A 218 26.76 -10.30 -12.29
C ARG A 218 26.52 -11.80 -12.45
N ASN A 219 25.35 -12.22 -12.96
CA ASN A 219 24.92 -13.63 -12.99
C ASN A 219 24.91 -14.27 -11.59
N GLU A 220 24.59 -13.49 -10.56
CA GLU A 220 24.46 -13.97 -9.19
C GLU A 220 23.05 -14.47 -8.91
N ASN A 221 22.93 -15.44 -8.02
CA ASN A 221 21.65 -16.02 -7.62
C ASN A 221 21.21 -15.39 -6.28
N MET A 222 20.51 -14.26 -6.34
CA MET A 222 19.96 -13.58 -5.18
C MET A 222 18.49 -13.24 -5.41
N SER A 223 17.65 -13.57 -4.44
CA SER A 223 16.23 -13.19 -4.42
C SER A 223 16.07 -11.80 -3.82
N ILE A 224 15.57 -10.85 -4.61
CA ILE A 224 15.30 -9.47 -4.20
C ILE A 224 13.78 -9.28 -4.15
N ILE A 225 13.23 -9.12 -2.95
CA ILE A 225 11.78 -9.05 -2.70
C ILE A 225 11.41 -7.68 -2.14
N GLY A 226 10.54 -6.98 -2.84
CA GLY A 226 9.93 -5.73 -2.39
C GLY A 226 8.74 -5.98 -1.46
N ILE A 227 8.63 -5.19 -0.40
CA ILE A 227 7.47 -5.17 0.48
C ILE A 227 6.94 -3.75 0.55
N PRO A 228 5.75 -3.48 -0.03
CA PRO A 228 5.23 -2.13 -0.22
C PRO A 228 4.85 -1.49 1.11
N LYS A 229 5.55 -0.43 1.49
CA LYS A 229 5.41 0.31 2.73
C LYS A 229 5.11 1.77 2.47
N THR A 230 3.88 2.18 2.66
CA THR A 230 3.47 3.59 2.61
C THR A 230 2.16 3.77 3.36
N ILE A 231 2.02 4.88 4.11
CA ILE A 231 0.73 5.27 4.68
C ILE A 231 -0.15 5.97 3.64
N ASP A 232 0.41 6.45 2.54
CA ASP A 232 -0.29 7.23 1.52
C ASP A 232 -1.14 6.35 0.58
N ASN A 233 -0.98 5.02 0.66
CA ASN A 233 -1.66 4.04 -0.18
C ASN A 233 -1.47 4.28 -1.69
N ASP A 234 -0.29 4.75 -2.08
CA ASP A 234 0.05 5.25 -3.42
C ASP A 234 0.85 4.26 -4.29
N ILE A 235 1.07 3.02 -3.80
CA ILE A 235 1.72 1.95 -4.58
C ILE A 235 0.68 1.28 -5.51
N PRO A 236 0.94 1.20 -6.81
CA PRO A 236 0.05 0.51 -7.75
C PRO A 236 -0.01 -1.00 -7.47
N TYR A 237 -1.06 -1.65 -7.96
CA TYR A 237 -1.30 -3.09 -7.80
C TYR A 237 -1.40 -3.56 -6.34
N CYS A 238 -1.68 -2.62 -5.44
CA CYS A 238 -2.07 -2.87 -4.06
C CYS A 238 -3.38 -2.14 -3.77
N VAL A 239 -4.46 -2.85 -3.44
CA VAL A 239 -5.71 -2.24 -2.99
C VAL A 239 -5.46 -1.41 -1.75
N LYS A 240 -4.66 -1.96 -0.82
CA LYS A 240 -4.18 -1.25 0.36
C LYS A 240 -2.72 -1.58 0.66
N THR A 241 -2.01 -0.62 1.25
CA THR A 241 -0.67 -0.79 1.80
C THR A 241 -0.75 -0.81 3.32
N PHE A 242 0.21 -1.46 3.99
CA PHE A 242 0.18 -1.51 5.46
C PHE A 242 0.51 -0.14 6.08
N GLY A 243 -0.04 0.09 7.26
CA GLY A 243 0.05 1.35 7.99
C GLY A 243 -0.95 2.41 7.57
N PHE A 244 -1.58 2.25 6.41
CA PHE A 244 -2.60 3.15 5.90
C PHE A 244 -3.86 3.17 6.79
N GLU A 245 -4.38 1.98 7.17
CA GLU A 245 -5.56 1.89 8.02
C GLU A 245 -5.30 2.45 9.43
N THR A 246 -4.12 2.23 9.98
CA THR A 246 -3.70 2.84 11.23
C THR A 246 -3.63 4.36 11.13
N ALA A 247 -3.04 4.87 10.03
CA ALA A 247 -2.85 6.30 9.84
C ALA A 247 -4.18 7.05 9.74
N PHE A 248 -5.12 6.61 8.89
CA PHE A 248 -6.40 7.31 8.80
C PHE A 248 -7.27 7.10 10.05
N SER A 249 -7.19 5.95 10.73
CA SER A 249 -7.89 5.74 12.00
C SER A 249 -7.45 6.75 13.07
N LYS A 250 -6.16 7.05 13.13
CA LYS A 250 -5.63 8.09 14.03
C LYS A 250 -5.99 9.50 13.56
N ALA A 251 -6.07 9.74 12.27
CA ALA A 251 -6.54 11.00 11.73
C ALA A 251 -8.02 11.26 12.09
N VAL A 252 -8.87 10.22 12.13
CA VAL A 252 -10.28 10.33 12.58
C VAL A 252 -10.37 10.87 14.00
N GLU A 253 -9.53 10.41 14.93
CA GLU A 253 -9.52 10.93 16.30
C GLU A 253 -9.23 12.45 16.34
N ALA A 254 -8.29 12.90 15.48
CA ALA A 254 -7.98 14.33 15.36
C ALA A 254 -9.15 15.13 14.75
N VAL A 255 -9.87 14.55 13.76
CA VAL A 255 -11.05 15.18 13.14
C VAL A 255 -12.20 15.30 14.14
N GLN A 256 -12.46 14.28 14.94
CA GLN A 256 -13.50 14.31 15.99
C GLN A 256 -13.23 15.40 17.03
N ALA A 257 -11.97 15.51 17.49
CA ALA A 257 -11.57 16.59 18.39
C ALA A 257 -11.70 17.98 17.72
N ALA A 258 -11.31 18.09 16.44
CA ALA A 258 -11.42 19.29 15.64
C ALA A 258 -12.89 19.73 15.43
N HIS A 259 -13.79 18.79 15.18
CA HIS A 259 -15.22 19.07 15.04
C HIS A 259 -15.80 19.68 16.34
N SER A 260 -15.46 19.08 17.50
CA SER A 260 -15.88 19.61 18.81
C SER A 260 -15.38 21.05 19.02
N GLU A 261 -14.14 21.33 18.63
CA GLU A 261 -13.55 22.67 18.70
C GLU A 261 -14.23 23.63 17.74
N ALA A 262 -14.52 23.23 16.49
CA ALA A 262 -15.24 24.05 15.52
C ALA A 262 -16.66 24.38 15.98
N TYR A 263 -17.36 23.39 16.52
CA TYR A 263 -18.73 23.53 17.02
C TYR A 263 -18.81 24.45 18.25
N GLY A 264 -17.75 24.56 19.04
CA GLY A 264 -17.68 25.42 20.23
C GLY A 264 -17.68 26.93 19.94
N TYR A 265 -17.48 27.35 18.69
CA TYR A 265 -17.42 28.75 18.29
C TYR A 265 -18.42 29.06 17.18
N ASN A 266 -19.14 30.17 17.31
CA ASN A 266 -19.95 30.68 16.20
C ASN A 266 -19.03 31.02 15.01
N TYR A 267 -19.31 30.44 13.84
CA TYR A 267 -18.42 30.44 12.66
C TYR A 267 -17.04 29.82 12.93
N GLY A 268 -16.99 28.75 13.71
CA GLY A 268 -15.76 27.99 13.93
C GLY A 268 -15.32 27.25 12.67
N VAL A 269 -14.06 27.37 12.30
CA VAL A 269 -13.43 26.65 11.19
C VAL A 269 -12.22 25.91 11.70
N VAL A 270 -12.16 24.61 11.49
CA VAL A 270 -10.94 23.86 11.77
C VAL A 270 -10.41 23.23 10.48
N ILE A 271 -9.13 23.46 10.23
CA ILE A 271 -8.38 22.90 9.12
C ILE A 271 -7.50 21.78 9.68
N ILE A 272 -7.66 20.57 9.15
CA ILE A 272 -6.82 19.42 9.53
C ILE A 272 -5.93 19.10 8.32
N LYS A 273 -4.63 19.40 8.43
CA LYS A 273 -3.65 19.05 7.41
C LYS A 273 -3.09 17.66 7.67
N LEU A 274 -3.37 16.74 6.75
CA LEU A 274 -2.92 15.35 6.79
C LEU A 274 -1.77 15.11 5.81
N MET A 275 -1.04 14.04 6.03
CA MET A 275 -0.11 13.51 5.04
C MET A 275 -0.87 13.06 3.79
N GLY A 276 -0.17 12.89 2.69
CA GLY A 276 -0.73 12.63 1.37
C GLY A 276 -0.07 13.56 0.36
N ARG A 277 1.13 13.16 -0.09
CA ARG A 277 1.95 13.98 -0.95
C ARG A 277 1.40 14.06 -2.37
N ASN A 278 1.23 12.89 -2.99
CA ASN A 278 0.79 12.74 -4.38
C ASN A 278 -0.59 12.10 -4.48
N SER A 279 -1.14 11.67 -3.35
CA SER A 279 -2.44 11.02 -3.28
C SER A 279 -3.24 11.48 -2.06
N GLY A 280 -4.55 11.53 -2.20
CA GLY A 280 -5.48 11.99 -1.17
C GLY A 280 -6.11 10.86 -0.34
N PHE A 281 -5.64 9.61 -0.41
CA PHE A 281 -6.32 8.47 0.21
C PHE A 281 -6.50 8.61 1.73
N ILE A 282 -5.51 9.15 2.47
CA ILE A 282 -5.65 9.37 3.92
C ILE A 282 -6.78 10.36 4.19
N ALA A 283 -6.76 11.52 3.52
CA ALA A 283 -7.78 12.55 3.70
C ALA A 283 -9.19 12.05 3.34
N ALA A 284 -9.33 11.35 2.22
CA ALA A 284 -10.57 10.81 1.73
C ALA A 284 -11.15 9.72 2.67
N ASN A 285 -10.33 8.75 3.11
CA ASN A 285 -10.79 7.69 4.01
C ASN A 285 -11.10 8.23 5.42
N THR A 286 -10.31 9.20 5.90
CA THR A 286 -10.61 9.88 7.16
C THR A 286 -11.98 10.55 7.12
N SER A 287 -12.31 11.20 6.01
CA SER A 287 -13.59 11.89 5.82
C SER A 287 -14.76 10.92 5.69
N LEU A 288 -14.59 9.80 5.00
CA LEU A 288 -15.63 8.76 4.93
C LEU A 288 -15.89 8.11 6.29
N ALA A 289 -14.85 7.97 7.10
CA ALA A 289 -14.96 7.42 8.45
C ALA A 289 -15.48 8.45 9.49
N CYS A 290 -15.51 9.75 9.15
CA CYS A 290 -15.98 10.82 10.01
C CYS A 290 -16.87 11.80 9.21
N PRO A 291 -18.20 11.63 9.22
CA PRO A 291 -19.13 12.42 8.40
C PRO A 291 -19.27 13.90 8.83
N ASP A 292 -18.55 14.32 9.87
CA ASP A 292 -18.53 15.72 10.33
C ASP A 292 -17.64 16.61 9.45
N VAL A 293 -16.87 16.04 8.51
CA VAL A 293 -16.03 16.75 7.55
C VAL A 293 -16.91 17.41 6.49
N ASN A 294 -16.71 18.70 6.26
CA ASN A 294 -17.47 19.49 5.28
C ASN A 294 -16.71 19.69 3.97
N PHE A 295 -15.38 19.73 4.00
CA PHE A 295 -14.54 19.86 2.81
C PHE A 295 -13.35 18.90 2.88
N VAL A 296 -13.09 18.24 1.76
CA VAL A 296 -11.96 17.34 1.56
C VAL A 296 -11.16 17.82 0.36
N LEU A 297 -9.93 18.27 0.60
CA LEU A 297 -9.05 18.80 -0.44
C LEU A 297 -7.90 17.83 -0.68
N ILE A 298 -7.79 17.33 -1.91
CA ILE A 298 -6.81 16.30 -2.29
C ILE A 298 -5.99 16.73 -3.52
N PRO A 299 -4.78 16.20 -3.72
CA PRO A 299 -3.92 16.56 -4.85
C PRO A 299 -4.55 16.31 -6.22
N GLU A 300 -5.38 15.26 -6.31
CA GLU A 300 -5.99 14.81 -7.56
C GLU A 300 -7.15 15.70 -8.04
N VAL A 301 -7.72 16.52 -7.15
CA VAL A 301 -8.86 17.38 -7.47
C VAL A 301 -8.46 18.84 -7.31
N PRO A 302 -8.29 19.58 -8.42
CA PRO A 302 -7.96 20.99 -8.37
C PRO A 302 -9.11 21.80 -7.80
N PHE A 303 -8.77 22.89 -7.09
CA PHE A 303 -9.73 23.87 -6.59
C PHE A 303 -9.15 25.28 -6.71
N THR A 304 -10.03 26.31 -6.63
CA THR A 304 -9.62 27.71 -6.53
C THR A 304 -10.06 28.27 -5.18
N MET A 305 -9.36 29.30 -4.70
CA MET A 305 -9.80 30.01 -3.48
C MET A 305 -11.01 30.90 -3.76
N GLU A 306 -10.96 31.69 -4.83
CA GLU A 306 -11.92 32.71 -5.22
C GLU A 306 -12.81 32.26 -6.39
N GLY A 307 -13.86 33.05 -6.68
CA GLY A 307 -14.83 32.79 -7.73
C GLY A 307 -16.09 32.09 -7.20
N GLU A 308 -17.14 32.05 -8.04
CA GLU A 308 -18.47 31.50 -7.65
C GLU A 308 -18.41 30.02 -7.20
N LYS A 309 -17.46 29.26 -7.75
CA LYS A 309 -17.22 27.86 -7.35
C LYS A 309 -16.04 27.71 -6.38
N GLY A 310 -15.37 28.80 -6.02
CA GLY A 310 -14.19 28.76 -5.17
C GLY A 310 -14.49 28.28 -3.74
N LEU A 311 -13.46 27.79 -3.06
CA LEU A 311 -13.57 27.28 -1.69
C LEU A 311 -14.17 28.33 -0.72
N LEU A 312 -13.77 29.61 -0.84
CA LEU A 312 -14.23 30.67 0.06
C LEU A 312 -15.74 30.94 -0.07
N HIS A 313 -16.24 30.97 -1.30
CA HIS A 313 -17.66 31.11 -1.56
C HIS A 313 -18.46 29.88 -1.11
N SER A 314 -17.93 28.68 -1.37
CA SER A 314 -18.55 27.42 -0.93
C SER A 314 -18.64 27.34 0.60
N LEU A 315 -17.62 27.82 1.31
CA LEU A 315 -17.58 27.87 2.77
C LEU A 315 -18.63 28.87 3.32
N GLU A 316 -18.74 30.05 2.70
CA GLU A 316 -19.75 31.09 3.04
C GLU A 316 -21.17 30.53 2.84
N SER A 317 -21.45 29.95 1.69
CA SER A 317 -22.74 29.33 1.37
C SER A 317 -23.07 28.19 2.37
N GLY A 318 -22.09 27.43 2.79
CA GLY A 318 -22.27 26.39 3.81
C GLY A 318 -22.64 26.95 5.19
N PHE A 319 -22.12 28.12 5.58
CA PHE A 319 -22.52 28.80 6.81
C PHE A 319 -23.97 29.31 6.72
N GLU A 320 -24.34 29.93 5.60
CA GLU A 320 -25.67 30.44 5.41
C GLU A 320 -26.71 29.32 5.39
N ALA A 321 -26.45 28.25 4.66
CA ALA A 321 -27.34 27.10 4.62
C ALA A 321 -27.56 26.46 6.01
N LYS A 322 -26.53 26.35 6.84
CA LYS A 322 -26.65 25.85 8.22
C LYS A 322 -27.48 26.81 9.07
N LYS A 323 -27.27 28.10 8.93
CA LYS A 323 -28.01 29.12 9.66
C LYS A 323 -29.50 29.16 9.26
N GLU A 324 -29.82 29.06 7.99
CA GLU A 324 -31.22 28.98 7.50
C GLU A 324 -31.93 27.73 8.05
N GLN A 325 -31.22 26.63 8.24
CA GLN A 325 -31.73 25.42 8.86
C GLN A 325 -31.78 25.48 10.40
N GLY A 326 -31.46 26.62 11.02
CA GLY A 326 -31.36 26.74 12.48
C GLY A 326 -30.22 25.94 13.10
N ARG A 327 -29.23 25.54 12.31
CA ARG A 327 -28.05 24.77 12.74
C ARG A 327 -26.88 25.72 13.02
N HIS A 328 -25.95 25.25 13.84
CA HIS A 328 -24.76 26.02 14.21
C HIS A 328 -23.79 26.15 13.02
N PRO A 329 -23.44 27.39 12.57
CA PRO A 329 -22.53 27.60 11.45
C PRO A 329 -21.09 27.30 11.88
N HIS A 330 -20.55 26.21 11.41
CA HIS A 330 -19.16 25.77 11.60
C HIS A 330 -18.69 24.97 10.39
N SER A 331 -17.38 24.73 10.25
CA SER A 331 -16.83 23.92 9.17
C SER A 331 -15.56 23.17 9.58
N VAL A 332 -15.46 21.93 9.13
CA VAL A 332 -14.29 21.09 9.25
C VAL A 332 -13.73 20.82 7.86
N ILE A 333 -12.49 21.22 7.63
CA ILE A 333 -11.76 21.07 6.36
C ILE A 333 -10.62 20.10 6.56
N VAL A 334 -10.64 18.99 5.85
CA VAL A 334 -9.52 18.04 5.78
C VAL A 334 -8.75 18.29 4.50
N VAL A 335 -7.45 18.54 4.60
CA VAL A 335 -6.59 18.83 3.46
C VAL A 335 -5.36 17.94 3.45
N ALA A 336 -5.09 17.26 2.34
CA ALA A 336 -3.84 16.56 2.11
C ALA A 336 -2.71 17.57 1.83
N GLU A 337 -1.50 17.33 2.36
CA GLU A 337 -0.37 18.27 2.22
C GLU A 337 -0.01 18.61 0.76
N GLY A 338 -0.31 17.71 -0.18
CA GLY A 338 -0.08 17.91 -1.60
C GLY A 338 -1.18 18.65 -2.34
N ALA A 339 -2.34 18.90 -1.70
CA ALA A 339 -3.44 19.59 -2.34
C ALA A 339 -3.13 21.08 -2.58
N GLY A 340 -3.62 21.64 -3.68
CA GLY A 340 -3.56 23.07 -3.98
C GLY A 340 -2.15 23.66 -4.09
N GLN A 341 -1.11 22.86 -4.30
CA GLN A 341 0.28 23.35 -4.40
C GLN A 341 0.47 24.36 -5.57
N ASN A 342 -0.34 24.27 -6.61
CA ASN A 342 -0.38 25.22 -7.71
C ASN A 342 -0.84 26.64 -7.29
N LEU A 343 -1.63 26.75 -6.20
CA LEU A 343 -2.13 28.04 -5.67
C LEU A 343 -1.05 28.80 -4.89
N LEU A 344 -0.02 28.10 -4.43
CA LEU A 344 1.05 28.66 -3.59
C LEU A 344 2.19 29.30 -4.39
N GLY A 345 2.02 29.40 -5.73
CA GLY A 345 3.03 29.93 -6.65
C GLY A 345 4.15 28.93 -6.94
N ASN A 346 5.07 29.31 -7.85
CA ASN A 346 6.13 28.42 -8.31
C ASN A 346 6.85 27.77 -7.13
N ASN A 347 6.88 26.44 -7.15
CA ASN A 347 7.60 25.62 -6.18
C ASN A 347 9.07 26.04 -6.20
N SER A 348 9.64 26.26 -5.02
CA SER A 348 11.08 26.39 -4.87
C SER A 348 11.75 25.14 -5.49
N ASN A 349 12.92 25.28 -6.11
CA ASN A 349 13.73 24.16 -6.57
C ASN A 349 14.30 23.33 -5.37
N GLU A 350 13.87 23.65 -4.15
CA GLU A 350 14.27 22.93 -2.95
C GLU A 350 13.73 21.51 -2.95
N ARG A 351 14.64 20.57 -2.70
CA ARG A 351 14.30 19.17 -2.59
C ARG A 351 14.50 18.69 -1.15
N ASP A 352 13.67 17.74 -0.74
CA ASP A 352 13.86 17.04 0.53
C ASP A 352 14.98 16.00 0.42
N ALA A 353 15.34 15.36 1.53
CA ALA A 353 16.37 14.33 1.57
C ALA A 353 16.05 13.08 0.70
N SER A 354 14.84 12.95 0.20
CA SER A 354 14.42 11.89 -0.74
C SER A 354 14.51 12.34 -2.20
N GLY A 355 14.93 13.58 -2.47
CA GLY A 355 14.99 14.17 -3.81
C GLY A 355 13.65 14.72 -4.31
N ASN A 356 12.59 14.72 -3.50
CA ASN A 356 11.28 15.24 -3.87
C ASN A 356 11.22 16.77 -3.68
N ILE A 357 10.43 17.45 -4.51
CA ILE A 357 10.17 18.90 -4.36
C ILE A 357 9.57 19.17 -2.99
N ARG A 358 10.09 20.13 -2.25
CA ARG A 358 9.57 20.53 -0.95
C ARG A 358 8.27 21.30 -1.12
N PHE A 359 7.17 20.81 -0.54
CA PHE A 359 5.88 21.47 -0.59
C PHE A 359 5.82 22.67 0.35
N LYS A 360 5.05 23.67 -0.08
CA LYS A 360 4.66 24.81 0.76
C LYS A 360 3.51 24.43 1.69
N ASP A 361 3.33 25.21 2.75
CA ASP A 361 2.31 24.91 3.76
C ASP A 361 0.90 25.32 3.30
N ILE A 362 0.17 24.37 2.76
CA ILE A 362 -1.23 24.56 2.34
C ILE A 362 -2.14 24.87 3.53
N GLY A 363 -1.88 24.33 4.72
CA GLY A 363 -2.69 24.58 5.91
C GLY A 363 -2.63 26.05 6.35
N ALA A 364 -1.40 26.59 6.45
CA ALA A 364 -1.18 28.00 6.74
C ALA A 364 -1.80 28.90 5.66
N PHE A 365 -1.61 28.57 4.38
CA PHE A 365 -2.19 29.28 3.25
C PHE A 365 -3.72 29.36 3.32
N LEU A 366 -4.39 28.23 3.54
CA LEU A 366 -5.84 28.18 3.70
C LEU A 366 -6.30 29.04 4.88
N LYS A 367 -5.63 28.93 6.03
CA LYS A 367 -5.95 29.70 7.22
C LYS A 367 -5.89 31.21 6.97
N GLU A 368 -4.82 31.69 6.36
CA GLU A 368 -4.62 33.11 6.06
C GLU A 368 -5.69 33.63 5.08
N ASN A 369 -5.96 32.91 3.99
CA ASN A 369 -6.95 33.31 2.99
C ASN A 369 -8.38 33.30 3.55
N ILE A 370 -8.76 32.29 4.33
CA ILE A 370 -10.08 32.24 4.97
C ILE A 370 -10.22 33.39 5.98
N GLN A 371 -9.20 33.64 6.78
CA GLN A 371 -9.22 34.75 7.75
C GLN A 371 -9.36 36.10 7.05
N GLN A 372 -8.66 36.34 5.96
CA GLN A 372 -8.72 37.56 5.20
C GLN A 372 -10.08 37.76 4.53
N TYR A 373 -10.66 36.73 3.93
CA TYR A 373 -11.94 36.79 3.23
C TYR A 373 -13.11 37.11 4.17
N PHE A 374 -13.11 36.53 5.39
CA PHE A 374 -14.19 36.73 6.35
C PHE A 374 -13.98 37.89 7.32
N LYS A 375 -12.86 38.63 7.23
CA LYS A 375 -12.48 39.69 8.18
C LYS A 375 -13.60 40.70 8.48
N ASP A 376 -14.31 41.12 7.44
CA ASP A 376 -15.36 42.13 7.51
C ASP A 376 -16.77 41.54 7.31
N ARG A 377 -16.90 40.21 7.26
CA ARG A 377 -18.16 39.50 6.98
C ARG A 377 -18.67 38.71 8.22
N TYR A 378 -17.85 37.89 8.78
CA TYR A 378 -18.19 37.02 9.91
C TYR A 378 -17.02 36.94 10.91
N PRO A 379 -17.29 36.86 12.22
CA PRO A 379 -16.24 36.69 13.22
C PRO A 379 -15.72 35.23 13.28
N VAL A 380 -15.06 34.78 12.21
CA VAL A 380 -14.57 33.40 12.13
C VAL A 380 -13.47 33.10 13.14
N ASN A 381 -13.57 31.98 13.82
CA ASN A 381 -12.50 31.42 14.67
C ASN A 381 -11.84 30.26 13.94
N ILE A 382 -10.57 30.42 13.51
CA ILE A 382 -9.90 29.44 12.66
C ILE A 382 -8.77 28.74 13.43
N LYS A 383 -8.82 27.42 13.46
CA LYS A 383 -7.76 26.56 14.02
C LYS A 383 -7.11 25.75 12.90
N LEU A 384 -5.83 25.49 13.04
CA LEU A 384 -5.07 24.56 12.19
C LEU A 384 -4.52 23.46 13.06
N ILE A 385 -4.81 22.22 12.70
CA ILE A 385 -4.34 21.01 13.37
C ILE A 385 -3.52 20.17 12.38
N GLU A 386 -2.32 19.78 12.78
CA GLU A 386 -1.41 18.96 11.99
C GLU A 386 -0.98 17.74 12.78
N PRO A 387 -1.71 16.61 12.70
CA PRO A 387 -1.32 15.40 13.42
C PRO A 387 -0.01 14.77 12.92
N SER A 388 0.41 15.08 11.67
CA SER A 388 1.77 14.82 11.18
C SER A 388 2.32 13.44 11.57
N TYR A 389 3.38 13.42 12.39
CA TYR A 389 4.05 12.20 12.84
C TYR A 389 3.20 11.32 13.77
N MET A 390 2.16 11.88 14.39
CA MET A 390 1.27 11.14 15.30
C MET A 390 0.50 10.03 14.59
N ILE A 391 0.26 10.16 13.28
CA ILE A 391 -0.47 9.15 12.51
C ILE A 391 0.42 8.02 11.95
N ARG A 392 1.76 8.16 11.99
CA ARG A 392 2.68 7.19 11.37
C ARG A 392 3.75 6.61 12.29
N SER A 393 3.99 7.20 13.46
CA SER A 393 5.08 6.78 14.36
C SER A 393 4.60 5.91 15.53
N LEU A 394 3.50 5.20 15.37
CA LEU A 394 2.85 4.38 16.38
C LEU A 394 2.81 2.90 15.93
N PRO A 395 2.52 1.97 16.85
CA PRO A 395 2.28 0.57 16.49
C PRO A 395 1.09 0.43 15.54
N ALA A 396 1.10 -0.62 14.73
CA ALA A 396 -0.02 -0.95 13.85
C ALA A 396 -1.29 -1.28 14.65
N ASN A 397 -2.45 -0.85 14.15
CA ASN A 397 -3.72 -1.33 14.64
C ASN A 397 -3.90 -2.84 14.29
N PRO A 398 -4.91 -3.54 14.84
CA PRO A 398 -5.10 -4.96 14.58
C PRO A 398 -5.24 -5.33 13.09
N HIS A 399 -5.91 -4.48 12.29
CA HIS A 399 -6.09 -4.72 10.86
C HIS A 399 -4.76 -4.66 10.09
N ASP A 400 -3.98 -3.60 10.33
CA ASP A 400 -2.65 -3.50 9.73
C ASP A 400 -1.69 -4.57 10.26
N ALA A 401 -1.78 -4.94 11.54
CA ALA A 401 -0.95 -5.99 12.12
C ALA A 401 -1.17 -7.35 11.43
N ILE A 402 -2.44 -7.72 11.20
CA ILE A 402 -2.81 -8.94 10.46
C ILE A 402 -2.36 -8.85 9.00
N PHE A 403 -2.57 -7.70 8.36
CA PHE A 403 -2.15 -7.50 6.98
C PHE A 403 -0.63 -7.59 6.81
N CYS A 404 0.14 -7.01 7.73
CA CYS A 404 1.61 -7.13 7.79
C CYS A 404 2.06 -8.59 7.91
N TYR A 405 1.35 -9.39 8.72
CA TYR A 405 1.65 -10.80 8.88
C TYR A 405 1.53 -11.53 7.54
N TYR A 406 0.38 -11.44 6.87
CA TYR A 406 0.18 -12.11 5.58
C TYR A 406 1.13 -11.62 4.50
N LEU A 407 1.36 -10.31 4.41
CA LEU A 407 2.24 -9.71 3.42
C LEU A 407 3.69 -10.25 3.56
N ALA A 408 4.18 -10.30 4.79
CA ALA A 408 5.51 -10.81 5.09
C ALA A 408 5.64 -12.32 4.91
N ASP A 409 4.62 -13.08 5.27
CA ASP A 409 4.54 -14.53 5.06
C ASP A 409 4.65 -14.87 3.57
N HIS A 410 3.85 -14.23 2.73
CA HIS A 410 3.90 -14.41 1.28
C HIS A 410 5.24 -13.96 0.68
N ALA A 411 5.87 -12.92 1.22
CA ALA A 411 7.21 -12.49 0.79
C ALA A 411 8.27 -13.56 1.06
N VAL A 412 8.19 -14.22 2.23
CA VAL A 412 9.09 -15.33 2.59
C VAL A 412 8.87 -16.54 1.66
N HIS A 413 7.62 -16.89 1.39
CA HIS A 413 7.30 -17.96 0.45
C HIS A 413 7.86 -17.71 -0.96
N ALA A 414 7.69 -16.49 -1.47
CA ALA A 414 8.22 -16.09 -2.77
C ALA A 414 9.75 -16.19 -2.81
N ALA A 415 10.43 -15.66 -1.78
CA ALA A 415 11.88 -15.67 -1.68
C ALA A 415 12.43 -17.10 -1.66
N MET A 416 11.88 -17.95 -0.80
CA MET A 416 12.34 -19.34 -0.68
C MET A 416 12.09 -20.17 -1.95
N ALA A 417 11.06 -19.84 -2.72
CA ALA A 417 10.78 -20.42 -4.04
C ALA A 417 11.70 -19.89 -5.16
N GLY A 418 12.61 -18.97 -4.87
CA GLY A 418 13.54 -18.39 -5.86
C GLY A 418 12.92 -17.32 -6.76
N LYS A 419 11.81 -16.72 -6.37
CA LYS A 419 11.29 -15.54 -7.06
C LYS A 419 12.19 -14.34 -6.77
N THR A 420 12.32 -13.44 -7.73
CA THR A 420 13.18 -12.25 -7.61
C THR A 420 12.62 -11.07 -8.41
N ASP A 421 13.11 -9.85 -8.14
CA ASP A 421 12.73 -8.62 -8.83
C ASP A 421 11.21 -8.38 -8.82
N MET A 422 10.58 -8.65 -7.67
CA MET A 422 9.14 -8.57 -7.50
C MET A 422 8.76 -7.99 -6.13
N MET A 423 7.55 -7.51 -6.02
CA MET A 423 6.92 -7.23 -4.72
C MET A 423 5.72 -8.14 -4.47
N VAL A 424 5.34 -8.29 -3.20
CA VAL A 424 4.06 -8.87 -2.84
C VAL A 424 2.99 -7.78 -2.93
N GLY A 425 2.04 -7.95 -3.84
CA GLY A 425 0.85 -7.12 -3.98
C GLY A 425 -0.35 -7.70 -3.24
N TYR A 426 -1.42 -6.93 -3.16
CA TYR A 426 -2.72 -7.38 -2.68
C TYR A 426 -3.81 -6.88 -3.62
N TRP A 427 -4.41 -7.80 -4.38
CA TRP A 427 -5.32 -7.49 -5.47
C TRP A 427 -6.53 -8.42 -5.48
N ASN A 428 -7.73 -7.87 -5.65
CA ASN A 428 -9.00 -8.63 -5.67
C ASN A 428 -9.15 -9.64 -4.52
N GLY A 429 -8.71 -9.26 -3.30
CA GLY A 429 -8.82 -10.12 -2.12
C GLY A 429 -7.71 -11.18 -1.98
N HIS A 430 -6.76 -11.21 -2.89
CA HIS A 430 -5.65 -12.17 -2.90
C HIS A 430 -4.28 -11.49 -2.85
N PHE A 431 -3.32 -12.17 -2.25
CA PHE A 431 -1.92 -11.75 -2.38
C PHE A 431 -1.36 -12.24 -3.72
N THR A 432 -0.56 -11.38 -4.35
CA THR A 432 -0.05 -11.58 -5.70
C THR A 432 1.44 -11.26 -5.77
N HIS A 433 2.10 -11.81 -6.78
CA HIS A 433 3.46 -11.43 -7.13
C HIS A 433 3.41 -10.42 -8.28
N VAL A 434 4.01 -9.24 -8.08
CA VAL A 434 4.03 -8.16 -9.07
C VAL A 434 5.48 -7.80 -9.38
N PRO A 435 5.93 -7.85 -10.65
CA PRO A 435 7.29 -7.45 -11.03
C PRO A 435 7.58 -6.00 -10.64
N LEU A 436 8.76 -5.73 -10.09
CA LEU A 436 9.15 -4.37 -9.67
C LEU A 436 9.18 -3.40 -10.86
N GLU A 437 9.61 -3.84 -12.03
CA GLU A 437 9.60 -3.04 -13.25
C GLU A 437 8.22 -2.44 -13.56
N VAL A 438 7.15 -3.17 -13.29
CA VAL A 438 5.77 -2.71 -13.53
C VAL A 438 5.34 -1.71 -12.45
N VAL A 439 5.68 -2.00 -11.20
CA VAL A 439 5.30 -1.18 -10.03
C VAL A 439 5.90 0.23 -10.10
N ILE A 440 7.15 0.34 -10.54
CA ILE A 440 7.89 1.62 -10.51
C ILE A 440 7.53 2.59 -11.65
N LYS A 441 6.68 2.15 -12.61
CA LYS A 441 6.28 2.99 -13.76
C LYS A 441 5.25 4.04 -13.40
N ASP A 442 4.35 3.73 -12.48
CA ASP A 442 3.21 4.57 -12.13
C ASP A 442 3.05 4.76 -10.62
N GLN A 443 2.15 5.66 -10.25
CA GLN A 443 1.69 5.87 -8.88
C GLN A 443 0.18 5.73 -8.83
N LYS A 444 -0.32 5.07 -7.80
CA LYS A 444 -1.75 4.94 -7.55
C LYS A 444 -2.31 6.26 -7.03
N ARG A 445 -3.39 6.72 -7.64
CA ARG A 445 -4.10 7.96 -7.31
C ARG A 445 -5.59 7.73 -7.23
N ILE A 446 -6.29 8.63 -6.55
CA ILE A 446 -7.76 8.66 -6.56
C ILE A 446 -8.22 9.11 -7.94
N ASN A 447 -9.15 8.33 -8.54
CA ASN A 447 -9.83 8.76 -9.75
C ASN A 447 -10.92 9.77 -9.38
N PRO A 448 -10.82 11.06 -9.79
CA PRO A 448 -11.83 12.09 -9.48
C PRO A 448 -13.22 11.81 -10.06
N HIS A 449 -13.31 10.95 -11.07
CA HIS A 449 -14.55 10.53 -11.71
C HIS A 449 -15.02 9.14 -11.24
N GLY A 450 -14.29 8.53 -10.32
CA GLY A 450 -14.57 7.19 -9.81
C GLY A 450 -15.60 7.20 -8.67
N GLU A 451 -16.13 6.00 -8.40
CA GLU A 451 -17.13 5.81 -7.35
C GLU A 451 -16.61 6.23 -5.96
N PHE A 452 -15.36 5.91 -5.64
CA PHE A 452 -14.75 6.24 -4.35
C PHE A 452 -14.79 7.75 -4.06
N TRP A 453 -14.38 8.59 -5.02
CA TRP A 453 -14.44 10.05 -4.85
C TRP A 453 -15.87 10.57 -4.77
N ARG A 454 -16.78 10.00 -5.56
CA ARG A 454 -18.21 10.34 -5.47
C ARG A 454 -18.78 10.10 -4.07
N GLN A 455 -18.39 9.00 -3.40
CA GLN A 455 -18.82 8.74 -2.02
C GLN A 455 -18.26 9.79 -1.04
N VAL A 456 -17.02 10.27 -1.24
CA VAL A 456 -16.44 11.36 -0.45
C VAL A 456 -17.26 12.65 -0.61
N LEU A 457 -17.64 13.00 -1.83
CA LEU A 457 -18.48 14.17 -2.11
C LEU A 457 -19.86 14.05 -1.43
N PHE A 458 -20.49 12.89 -1.48
CA PHE A 458 -21.77 12.65 -0.82
C PHE A 458 -21.67 12.72 0.70
N SER A 459 -20.62 12.18 1.28
CA SER A 459 -20.40 12.21 2.72
C SER A 459 -20.14 13.61 3.26
N SER A 460 -19.33 14.39 2.57
CA SER A 460 -18.96 15.77 2.98
C SER A 460 -20.03 16.80 2.66
N GLY A 461 -20.84 16.55 1.62
CA GLY A 461 -21.78 17.52 1.06
C GLY A 461 -21.10 18.69 0.33
N GLN A 462 -19.80 18.62 0.05
CA GLN A 462 -19.08 19.64 -0.69
C GLN A 462 -19.49 19.67 -2.17
N PRO A 463 -19.35 20.81 -2.87
CA PRO A 463 -19.55 20.87 -4.32
C PRO A 463 -18.60 19.91 -5.06
N GLY A 464 -19.12 19.24 -6.08
CA GLY A 464 -18.32 18.31 -6.90
C GLY A 464 -17.24 19.02 -7.75
N ASP A 465 -17.43 20.31 -7.99
CA ASP A 465 -16.48 21.17 -8.72
C ASP A 465 -16.27 22.47 -7.93
N MET A 466 -15.07 22.67 -7.43
CA MET A 466 -14.63 23.88 -6.74
C MET A 466 -13.56 24.64 -7.56
N TYR A 467 -13.58 24.49 -8.88
CA TYR A 467 -12.62 25.12 -9.77
C TYR A 467 -13.29 26.18 -10.65
N SER A 468 -12.82 27.42 -10.54
CA SER A 468 -13.19 28.54 -11.39
C SER A 468 -11.91 28.98 -12.13
N PRO A 469 -11.72 28.63 -13.40
CA PRO A 469 -10.59 29.13 -14.17
C PRO A 469 -10.66 30.66 -14.26
N LYS A 470 -9.49 31.30 -14.09
CA LYS A 470 -9.38 32.79 -14.26
C LYS A 470 -9.49 33.16 -15.71
#